data_ed481184516ec3643f888f0de80c1a21
#
_entry.id   ed481184516ec3643f888f0de80c1a21
#
_cell.length_a   1.000
_cell.length_b   1.000
_cell.length_c   1.000
_cell.angle_alpha   90.00
_cell.angle_beta   90.00
_cell.angle_gamma   90.00
#
_symmetry.space_group_name_H-M   'P 1'
#
loop_
_entity.id
_entity.type
_entity.pdbx_description
1 polymer ?
#
loop_
_entity_poly.entity_id
_entity_poly.type
_entity_poly.pdbx_seq_one_letter_code
_entity_poly.pdbx_strand_id
1 'polypeptide(L)'
;MRRRDFLKSLAGGLVLIPALRMPLACGNGRPLRFGVVTDVHFARREMAINRYYTEALDKLRAAVEQFNAARLDFVIELGDLKDMGPSGDPAESLRFLDEIESALQGFRGPVWHVLGNHDCDCISKAEFWAHTDGCEKELLHHVAGCYSFRAQGFRCIVLDADFNADGTDYERGNFHWTSAWLPDWELEWLDRELDSAAGEPTLVFVHQMLDHFSDVSSQLVVRNAPDAVAILERHPKVLAVFQGHHHPGFYSARAGIHYVTFPGIIEGSWPAHTAYAIVEVHPGGSIRIEGFGDCPDREFRGKA
;
A
#
# COMPACT_ATOMS: atom_id res chain seq x y z
N MET A 1 33.10 -44.50 4.07
CA MET A 1 31.72 -44.30 3.57
C MET A 1 31.79 -43.56 2.22
N ARG A 2 31.35 -44.22 1.14
CA ARG A 2 31.55 -43.74 -0.24
C ARG A 2 30.38 -42.84 -0.64
N ARG A 3 30.67 -41.78 -1.39
CA ARG A 3 29.74 -40.77 -1.90
C ARG A 3 28.48 -41.30 -2.62
N ARG A 4 28.35 -42.61 -2.80
CA ARG A 4 27.22 -43.25 -3.50
C ARG A 4 26.03 -43.63 -2.61
N ASP A 5 26.16 -43.56 -1.30
CA ASP A 5 25.10 -43.97 -0.37
C ASP A 5 24.22 -42.81 0.11
N PHE A 6 24.62 -41.57 -0.21
CA PHE A 6 23.84 -40.36 0.15
C PHE A 6 22.72 -40.05 -0.84
N LEU A 7 22.76 -40.60 -2.05
CA LEU A 7 21.78 -40.29 -3.11
C LEU A 7 20.60 -41.28 -3.20
N LYS A 8 20.47 -42.21 -2.28
CA LYS A 8 19.34 -43.17 -2.26
C LYS A 8 18.29 -42.90 -1.20
N SER A 9 18.38 -41.83 -0.43
CA SER A 9 17.40 -41.41 0.61
C SER A 9 16.43 -40.32 0.18
N LEU A 10 16.41 -39.91 -1.07
CA LEU A 10 15.53 -38.81 -1.58
C LEU A 10 14.43 -39.33 -2.53
N ALA A 11 14.05 -40.59 -2.42
CA ALA A 11 12.90 -41.12 -3.15
C ALA A 11 11.84 -41.57 -2.14
N GLY A 12 10.88 -40.76 -1.85
CA GLY A 12 9.70 -41.17 -1.11
C GLY A 12 9.14 -40.12 -0.16
N GLY A 13 8.29 -39.28 -0.67
CA GLY A 13 7.45 -38.41 0.18
C GLY A 13 7.08 -37.12 -0.49
N LEU A 14 6.21 -37.18 -1.50
CA LEU A 14 5.39 -36.00 -1.89
C LEU A 14 4.45 -35.78 -0.70
N VAL A 15 4.85 -34.93 0.26
CA VAL A 15 3.93 -34.38 1.23
C VAL A 15 3.08 -33.36 0.47
N LEU A 16 1.93 -33.82 0.01
CA LEU A 16 0.83 -32.92 -0.36
C LEU A 16 0.47 -32.15 0.91
N ILE A 17 1.06 -30.96 1.07
CA ILE A 17 0.53 -29.98 2.00
C ILE A 17 -0.85 -29.66 1.47
N PRO A 18 -1.96 -29.98 2.20
CA PRO A 18 -3.26 -29.53 1.77
C PRO A 18 -3.20 -28.00 1.75
N ALA A 19 -3.36 -27.42 0.56
CA ALA A 19 -3.62 -25.99 0.46
C ALA A 19 -4.76 -25.72 1.44
N LEU A 20 -4.45 -24.99 2.50
CA LEU A 20 -5.45 -24.49 3.42
C LEU A 20 -6.34 -23.60 2.58
N ARG A 21 -7.43 -24.19 2.05
CA ARG A 21 -8.52 -23.41 1.49
C ARG A 21 -9.10 -22.63 2.67
N MET A 22 -8.59 -21.42 2.88
CA MET A 22 -9.34 -20.45 3.65
C MET A 22 -10.75 -20.43 3.05
N PRO A 23 -11.79 -20.63 3.85
CA PRO A 23 -13.13 -20.61 3.31
C PRO A 23 -13.29 -19.27 2.60
N LEU A 24 -13.73 -19.30 1.33
CA LEU A 24 -14.27 -18.12 0.67
C LEU A 24 -15.29 -17.55 1.65
N ALA A 25 -14.94 -16.50 2.35
CA ALA A 25 -15.89 -15.74 3.13
C ALA A 25 -16.84 -15.13 2.08
N CYS A 26 -17.95 -15.83 1.80
CA CYS A 26 -19.09 -15.22 1.17
C CYS A 26 -19.39 -13.98 2.00
N GLY A 27 -19.14 -12.79 1.43
CA GLY A 27 -19.38 -11.54 2.12
C GLY A 27 -20.80 -11.58 2.68
N ASN A 28 -20.92 -11.38 3.98
CA ASN A 28 -22.19 -11.42 4.69
C ASN A 28 -23.13 -10.25 4.33
N GLY A 29 -22.92 -9.62 3.16
CA GLY A 29 -23.67 -8.45 2.69
C GLY A 29 -23.37 -7.17 3.47
N ARG A 30 -22.42 -7.19 4.43
CA ARG A 30 -21.98 -5.99 5.14
C ARG A 30 -20.89 -5.25 4.34
N PRO A 31 -20.79 -3.93 4.52
CA PRO A 31 -19.70 -3.16 3.91
C PRO A 31 -18.33 -3.65 4.39
N LEU A 32 -17.32 -3.55 3.50
CA LEU A 32 -15.91 -3.59 3.86
C LEU A 32 -15.54 -2.25 4.49
N ARG A 33 -14.88 -2.26 5.65
CA ARG A 33 -14.44 -1.05 6.36
C ARG A 33 -12.96 -1.15 6.70
N PHE A 34 -12.18 -0.16 6.30
CA PHE A 34 -10.74 -0.14 6.59
C PHE A 34 -10.23 1.27 6.88
N GLY A 35 -9.17 1.34 7.69
CA GLY A 35 -8.44 2.58 7.96
C GLY A 35 -7.37 2.81 6.91
N VAL A 36 -7.10 4.08 6.61
CA VAL A 36 -6.08 4.52 5.66
C VAL A 36 -5.22 5.59 6.28
N VAL A 37 -3.91 5.40 6.20
CA VAL A 37 -2.88 6.42 6.42
C VAL A 37 -1.89 6.39 5.26
N THR A 38 -1.20 7.49 5.00
CA THR A 38 -0.16 7.59 3.97
C THR A 38 0.81 8.71 4.29
N ASP A 39 2.00 8.65 3.72
CA ASP A 39 2.99 9.72 3.78
C ASP A 39 3.25 10.15 5.24
N VAL A 40 3.59 9.18 6.08
CA VAL A 40 3.89 9.37 7.50
C VAL A 40 5.27 10.00 7.65
N HIS A 41 6.24 9.61 6.82
CA HIS A 41 7.59 10.14 6.74
C HIS A 41 8.28 10.28 8.11
N PHE A 42 8.07 9.33 9.00
CA PHE A 42 8.66 9.44 10.33
C PHE A 42 10.18 9.42 10.27
N ALA A 43 10.78 10.43 10.84
CA ALA A 43 12.21 10.53 11.06
C ALA A 43 12.50 11.45 12.24
N ARG A 44 13.66 11.28 12.89
CA ARG A 44 14.11 12.21 13.94
C ARG A 44 14.97 13.30 13.31
N ARG A 45 14.28 14.24 12.68
CA ARG A 45 14.90 15.40 12.02
C ARG A 45 14.03 16.65 12.21
N GLU A 46 14.65 17.81 11.97
CA GLU A 46 13.94 19.08 12.03
C GLU A 46 12.88 19.20 10.91
N MET A 47 11.88 19.99 11.19
CA MET A 47 10.83 20.34 10.22
C MET A 47 11.45 20.98 8.97
N ALA A 48 10.99 20.58 7.82
CA ALA A 48 11.36 21.19 6.53
C ALA A 48 10.12 21.37 5.66
N ILE A 49 10.01 22.50 5.01
CA ILE A 49 8.86 22.91 4.17
C ILE A 49 7.60 23.00 5.05
N ASN A 50 6.76 21.99 5.14
CA ASN A 50 5.63 21.88 6.06
C ASN A 50 5.57 20.47 6.68
N ARG A 51 6.65 19.69 6.59
CA ARG A 51 6.74 18.31 7.07
C ARG A 51 7.27 18.28 8.49
N TYR A 52 6.48 17.74 9.41
CA TYR A 52 6.75 17.65 10.83
C TYR A 52 7.14 16.22 11.22
N TYR A 53 8.30 15.78 10.74
CA TYR A 53 8.79 14.40 10.77
C TYR A 53 8.68 13.72 12.14
N THR A 54 9.12 14.36 13.22
CA THR A 54 9.09 13.78 14.57
C THR A 54 7.68 13.69 15.13
N GLU A 55 6.81 14.67 14.80
CA GLU A 55 5.43 14.73 15.27
C GLU A 55 4.53 13.70 14.56
N ALA A 56 4.98 13.14 13.44
CA ALA A 56 4.26 12.09 12.69
C ALA A 56 3.96 10.87 13.57
N LEU A 57 4.82 10.55 14.54
CA LEU A 57 4.59 9.46 15.48
C LEU A 57 3.32 9.67 16.33
N ASP A 58 3.10 10.88 16.83
CA ASP A 58 1.93 11.19 17.66
C ASP A 58 0.66 11.27 16.81
N LYS A 59 0.77 11.76 15.57
CA LYS A 59 -0.33 11.75 14.59
C LYS A 59 -0.75 10.32 14.26
N LEU A 60 0.21 9.43 13.97
CA LEU A 60 -0.08 8.03 13.68
C LEU A 60 -0.71 7.32 14.88
N ARG A 61 -0.22 7.55 16.09
CA ARG A 61 -0.83 7.01 17.32
C ARG A 61 -2.29 7.44 17.48
N ALA A 62 -2.59 8.71 17.23
CA ALA A 62 -3.96 9.21 17.28
C ALA A 62 -4.85 8.56 16.20
N ALA A 63 -4.33 8.35 14.99
CA ALA A 63 -5.03 7.62 13.94
C ALA A 63 -5.32 6.16 14.37
N VAL A 64 -4.33 5.46 14.93
CA VAL A 64 -4.46 4.09 15.42
C VAL A 64 -5.47 3.99 16.57
N GLU A 65 -5.52 4.96 17.49
CA GLU A 65 -6.55 5.02 18.54
C GLU A 65 -7.95 5.14 17.93
N GLN A 66 -8.14 6.00 16.94
CA GLN A 66 -9.41 6.15 16.22
C GLN A 66 -9.78 4.87 15.47
N PHE A 67 -8.84 4.21 14.81
CA PHE A 67 -9.06 2.95 14.13
C PHE A 67 -9.46 1.83 15.10
N ASN A 68 -8.84 1.78 16.28
CA ASN A 68 -9.21 0.85 17.34
C ASN A 68 -10.59 1.10 17.94
N ALA A 69 -11.09 2.34 17.92
CA ALA A 69 -12.44 2.68 18.34
C ALA A 69 -13.49 2.31 17.29
N ALA A 70 -13.11 2.27 16.02
CA ALA A 70 -13.95 1.86 14.90
C ALA A 70 -13.93 0.32 14.72
N ARG A 71 -14.99 -0.22 14.10
CA ARG A 71 -15.03 -1.65 13.72
C ARG A 71 -14.50 -1.79 12.30
N LEU A 72 -13.18 -1.93 12.16
CA LEU A 72 -12.50 -2.08 10.88
C LEU A 72 -12.15 -3.53 10.59
N ASP A 73 -12.10 -3.88 9.32
CA ASP A 73 -11.63 -5.18 8.84
C ASP A 73 -10.09 -5.23 8.78
N PHE A 74 -9.46 -4.09 8.46
CA PHE A 74 -8.01 -3.92 8.44
C PHE A 74 -7.63 -2.43 8.46
N VAL A 75 -6.34 -2.16 8.59
CA VAL A 75 -5.71 -0.87 8.29
C VAL A 75 -4.73 -1.08 7.16
N ILE A 76 -4.66 -0.13 6.22
CA ILE A 76 -3.66 -0.08 5.17
C ILE A 76 -2.87 1.22 5.26
N GLU A 77 -1.57 1.09 5.26
CA GLU A 77 -0.60 2.16 5.15
C GLU A 77 -0.18 2.23 3.68
N LEU A 78 -0.33 3.41 3.03
CA LEU A 78 -0.19 3.57 1.58
C LEU A 78 1.20 4.06 1.15
N GLY A 79 2.23 3.79 1.93
CA GLY A 79 3.62 4.10 1.60
C GLY A 79 4.14 5.40 2.20
N ASP A 80 5.46 5.53 2.14
CA ASP A 80 6.22 6.59 2.78
C ASP A 80 6.01 6.60 4.31
N LEU A 81 6.11 5.41 4.93
CA LEU A 81 5.96 5.22 6.38
C LEU A 81 7.10 5.90 7.15
N LYS A 82 8.33 5.80 6.65
CA LYS A 82 9.51 6.44 7.22
C LYS A 82 10.19 7.39 6.23
N ASP A 83 11.10 8.21 6.71
CA ASP A 83 11.98 9.05 5.89
C ASP A 83 13.45 8.84 6.32
N MET A 84 14.37 9.18 5.44
CA MET A 84 15.80 9.13 5.73
C MET A 84 16.16 10.16 6.80
N GLY A 85 16.96 9.75 7.77
CA GLY A 85 17.51 10.65 8.78
C GLY A 85 18.55 11.62 8.22
N PRO A 86 18.95 12.64 9.00
CA PRO A 86 19.93 13.64 8.58
C PRO A 86 21.29 13.05 8.20
N SER A 87 21.66 11.93 8.78
CA SER A 87 22.93 11.25 8.53
C SER A 87 22.96 10.46 7.22
N GLY A 88 21.81 10.07 6.69
CA GLY A 88 21.69 9.11 5.60
C GLY A 88 22.19 7.71 5.95
N ASP A 89 22.29 7.40 7.25
CA ASP A 89 22.71 6.08 7.73
C ASP A 89 21.55 5.08 7.68
N PRO A 90 21.68 3.97 6.93
CA PRO A 90 20.66 2.92 6.89
C PRO A 90 20.25 2.40 8.28
N ALA A 91 21.21 2.24 9.20
CA ALA A 91 20.90 1.76 10.54
C ALA A 91 20.06 2.77 11.35
N GLU A 92 20.22 4.07 11.08
CA GLU A 92 19.33 5.10 11.65
C GLU A 92 17.92 4.99 11.06
N SER A 93 17.82 4.85 9.74
CA SER A 93 16.54 4.71 9.04
C SER A 93 15.76 3.47 9.47
N LEU A 94 16.44 2.34 9.67
CA LEU A 94 15.83 1.11 10.20
C LEU A 94 15.28 1.30 11.64
N ARG A 95 15.98 2.04 12.48
CA ARG A 95 15.45 2.40 13.83
C ARG A 95 14.19 3.26 13.76
N PHE A 96 14.10 4.16 12.78
CA PHE A 96 12.88 4.95 12.56
C PHE A 96 11.75 4.07 12.08
N LEU A 97 12.04 3.15 11.17
CA LEU A 97 11.05 2.17 10.71
C LEU A 97 10.54 1.31 11.87
N ASP A 98 11.43 0.74 12.70
CA ASP A 98 11.03 -0.05 13.87
C ASP A 98 10.12 0.74 14.83
N GLU A 99 10.44 2.03 15.06
CA GLU A 99 9.69 2.88 15.98
C GLU A 99 8.30 3.21 15.45
N ILE A 100 8.19 3.59 14.16
CA ILE A 100 6.91 3.96 13.57
C ILE A 100 6.04 2.73 13.31
N GLU A 101 6.63 1.62 12.89
CA GLU A 101 5.96 0.34 12.73
C GLU A 101 5.35 -0.14 14.04
N SER A 102 6.10 -0.05 15.14
CA SER A 102 5.58 -0.39 16.47
C SER A 102 4.34 0.44 16.85
N ALA A 103 4.24 1.68 16.41
CA ALA A 103 3.05 2.51 16.62
C ALA A 103 1.88 2.06 15.75
N LEU A 104 2.13 1.72 14.49
CA LEU A 104 1.11 1.23 13.57
C LEU A 104 0.56 -0.13 14.01
N GLN A 105 1.42 -1.04 14.49
CA GLN A 105 1.04 -2.33 15.07
C GLN A 105 0.29 -2.22 16.41
N GLY A 106 0.12 -1.02 16.94
CA GLY A 106 -0.86 -0.74 18.00
C GLY A 106 -2.32 -0.93 17.57
N PHE A 107 -2.61 -1.04 16.28
CA PHE A 107 -3.93 -1.45 15.78
C PHE A 107 -4.21 -2.92 16.12
N ARG A 108 -5.46 -3.21 16.54
CA ARG A 108 -5.86 -4.55 17.04
C ARG A 108 -6.41 -5.47 15.96
N GLY A 109 -6.06 -5.24 14.72
CA GLY A 109 -6.51 -6.02 13.57
C GLY A 109 -5.40 -6.17 12.53
N PRO A 110 -5.71 -6.73 11.35
CA PRO A 110 -4.74 -6.86 10.26
C PRO A 110 -4.23 -5.50 9.79
N VAL A 111 -2.92 -5.38 9.63
CA VAL A 111 -2.24 -4.24 9.02
C VAL A 111 -1.63 -4.69 7.70
N TRP A 112 -1.74 -3.84 6.67
CA TRP A 112 -1.18 -4.04 5.35
C TRP A 112 -0.32 -2.84 4.96
N HIS A 113 0.82 -3.07 4.30
CA HIS A 113 1.71 -2.03 3.84
C HIS A 113 1.76 -1.96 2.32
N VAL A 114 1.84 -0.75 1.81
CA VAL A 114 2.23 -0.45 0.43
C VAL A 114 3.59 0.21 0.48
N LEU A 115 4.54 -0.18 -0.38
CA LEU A 115 5.81 0.52 -0.46
C LEU A 115 5.61 1.90 -1.06
N GLY A 116 6.23 2.91 -0.43
CA GLY A 116 6.42 4.23 -0.99
C GLY A 116 7.90 4.52 -1.25
N ASN A 117 8.15 5.54 -2.04
CA ASN A 117 9.50 5.81 -2.50
C ASN A 117 10.48 6.18 -1.38
N HIS A 118 10.01 6.83 -0.30
CA HIS A 118 10.87 7.14 0.85
C HIS A 118 11.12 5.90 1.73
N ASP A 119 10.34 4.84 1.63
CA ASP A 119 10.63 3.59 2.32
C ASP A 119 11.91 2.94 1.81
N CYS A 120 12.29 3.26 0.56
CA CYS A 120 13.49 2.77 -0.11
C CYS A 120 14.56 3.87 -0.34
N ASP A 121 14.49 5.03 0.33
CA ASP A 121 15.41 6.16 0.08
C ASP A 121 16.86 5.91 0.53
N CYS A 122 17.08 5.04 1.53
CA CYS A 122 18.41 4.65 1.99
C CYS A 122 18.53 3.20 2.47
N ILE A 123 17.46 2.42 2.35
CA ILE A 123 17.43 0.97 2.62
C ILE A 123 16.86 0.25 1.40
N SER A 124 17.05 -1.05 1.35
CA SER A 124 16.45 -1.90 0.31
C SER A 124 15.01 -2.31 0.69
N LYS A 125 14.22 -2.74 -0.30
CA LYS A 125 12.90 -3.36 -0.06
C LYS A 125 12.99 -4.56 0.88
N ALA A 126 14.03 -5.38 0.74
CA ALA A 126 14.26 -6.53 1.61
C ALA A 126 14.46 -6.14 3.08
N GLU A 127 15.19 -5.04 3.34
CA GLU A 127 15.36 -4.49 4.69
C GLU A 127 14.06 -3.93 5.21
N PHE A 128 13.28 -3.19 4.40
CA PHE A 128 11.95 -2.73 4.80
C PHE A 128 11.06 -3.89 5.24
N TRP A 129 10.91 -4.91 4.40
CA TRP A 129 10.09 -6.09 4.72
C TRP A 129 10.59 -6.90 5.91
N ALA A 130 11.88 -6.86 6.20
CA ALA A 130 12.43 -7.52 7.39
C ALA A 130 12.06 -6.80 8.70
N HIS A 131 11.78 -5.50 8.63
CA HIS A 131 11.51 -4.62 9.78
C HIS A 131 10.03 -4.22 9.95
N THR A 132 9.14 -4.65 9.05
CA THR A 132 7.68 -4.48 9.20
C THR A 132 7.03 -5.79 9.65
N ASP A 133 5.83 -5.72 10.24
CA ASP A 133 5.08 -6.88 10.75
C ASP A 133 3.66 -6.99 10.15
N GLY A 134 3.48 -6.53 8.91
CA GLY A 134 2.21 -6.61 8.20
C GLY A 134 1.80 -8.02 7.76
N CYS A 135 0.54 -8.15 7.40
CA CYS A 135 -0.04 -9.43 6.94
C CYS A 135 0.44 -9.87 5.56
N GLU A 136 1.05 -8.97 4.78
CA GLU A 136 1.56 -9.23 3.42
C GLU A 136 2.76 -10.18 3.38
N LYS A 137 3.51 -10.36 4.46
CA LYS A 137 4.75 -11.16 4.51
C LYS A 137 4.62 -12.56 3.92
N GLU A 138 3.44 -13.19 4.06
CA GLU A 138 3.17 -14.52 3.50
C GLU A 138 2.71 -14.48 2.03
N LEU A 139 2.42 -13.28 1.50
CA LEU A 139 1.80 -13.07 0.19
C LEU A 139 2.73 -12.40 -0.82
N LEU A 140 3.82 -11.77 -0.36
CA LEU A 140 4.76 -11.03 -1.20
C LEU A 140 5.27 -11.89 -2.37
N HIS A 141 5.13 -11.35 -3.58
CA HIS A 141 5.61 -11.98 -4.79
C HIS A 141 7.09 -11.61 -5.01
N HIS A 142 8.00 -12.55 -4.81
CA HIS A 142 9.45 -12.38 -4.93
C HIS A 142 10.03 -11.33 -3.98
N VAL A 143 10.28 -10.66 -3.41
CA VAL A 143 10.80 -9.52 -2.63
C VAL A 143 10.17 -8.18 -3.07
N ALA A 144 9.40 -8.19 -4.16
CA ALA A 144 8.65 -7.02 -4.60
C ALA A 144 7.47 -6.75 -3.67
N GLY A 145 7.06 -5.49 -3.57
CA GLY A 145 5.96 -5.05 -2.72
C GLY A 145 4.56 -5.32 -3.27
N CYS A 146 4.40 -6.10 -4.35
CA CYS A 146 3.10 -6.39 -4.93
C CYS A 146 2.51 -7.71 -4.39
N TYR A 147 1.23 -7.70 -4.06
CA TYR A 147 0.48 -8.85 -3.55
C TYR A 147 -1.03 -8.64 -3.69
N SER A 148 -1.82 -9.68 -3.44
CA SER A 148 -3.27 -9.57 -3.36
C SER A 148 -3.85 -10.34 -2.18
N PHE A 149 -4.96 -9.85 -1.64
CA PHE A 149 -5.71 -10.51 -0.58
C PHE A 149 -7.23 -10.32 -0.75
N ARG A 150 -8.01 -10.99 0.07
CA ARG A 150 -9.47 -10.87 0.09
C ARG A 150 -9.96 -10.40 1.44
N ALA A 151 -10.90 -9.44 1.42
CA ALA A 151 -11.60 -8.97 2.61
C ALA A 151 -13.08 -8.73 2.29
N GLN A 152 -13.98 -9.31 3.07
CA GLN A 152 -15.45 -9.12 2.98
C GLN A 152 -16.05 -9.31 1.56
N GLY A 153 -15.45 -10.18 0.74
CA GLY A 153 -15.90 -10.44 -0.63
C GLY A 153 -15.34 -9.46 -1.68
N PHE A 154 -14.41 -8.63 -1.29
CA PHE A 154 -13.63 -7.77 -2.19
C PHE A 154 -12.25 -8.38 -2.45
N ARG A 155 -11.75 -8.23 -3.67
CA ARG A 155 -10.36 -8.43 -4.02
C ARG A 155 -9.62 -7.12 -3.74
N CYS A 156 -8.52 -7.20 -2.99
CA CYS A 156 -7.59 -6.10 -2.75
C CYS A 156 -6.28 -6.43 -3.44
N ILE A 157 -5.79 -5.55 -4.31
CA ILE A 157 -4.54 -5.70 -5.06
C ILE A 157 -3.63 -4.55 -4.68
N VAL A 158 -2.41 -4.86 -4.26
CA VAL A 158 -1.36 -3.88 -3.95
C VAL A 158 -0.32 -3.92 -5.05
N LEU A 159 0.06 -2.75 -5.56
CA LEU A 159 1.10 -2.56 -6.57
C LEU A 159 2.32 -1.90 -5.95
N ASP A 160 3.49 -2.20 -6.49
CA ASP A 160 4.77 -1.65 -6.13
C ASP A 160 5.36 -0.88 -7.32
N ALA A 161 5.32 0.45 -7.28
CA ALA A 161 5.86 1.28 -8.34
C ALA A 161 7.29 1.81 -8.03
N ASP A 162 7.95 1.27 -7.00
CA ASP A 162 9.29 1.69 -6.57
C ASP A 162 10.39 0.97 -7.35
N PHE A 163 10.32 1.16 -8.67
CA PHE A 163 11.33 0.68 -9.63
C PHE A 163 11.82 1.81 -10.52
N ASN A 164 13.04 1.67 -11.00
CA ASN A 164 13.58 2.42 -12.13
C ASN A 164 13.05 1.83 -13.45
N ALA A 165 13.13 2.60 -14.54
CA ALA A 165 12.64 2.17 -15.85
C ALA A 165 13.39 0.94 -16.44
N ASP A 166 14.57 0.62 -15.92
CA ASP A 166 15.34 -0.58 -16.29
C ASP A 166 14.95 -1.82 -15.48
N GLY A 167 13.94 -1.70 -14.58
CA GLY A 167 13.44 -2.77 -13.74
C GLY A 167 14.25 -3.00 -12.46
N THR A 168 15.20 -2.14 -12.14
CA THR A 168 15.93 -2.20 -10.87
C THR A 168 15.08 -1.62 -9.74
N ASP A 169 15.10 -2.27 -8.57
CA ASP A 169 14.43 -1.77 -7.36
C ASP A 169 14.96 -0.40 -6.94
N TYR A 170 14.09 0.42 -6.34
CA TYR A 170 14.57 1.54 -5.54
C TYR A 170 15.33 1.02 -4.34
N GLU A 171 16.48 1.63 -4.09
CA GLU A 171 17.31 1.39 -2.92
C GLU A 171 18.28 2.56 -2.73
N ARG A 172 19.12 2.47 -1.72
CA ARG A 172 20.13 3.47 -1.43
C ARG A 172 20.99 3.81 -2.66
N GLY A 173 20.92 5.07 -3.09
CA GLY A 173 21.76 5.63 -4.14
C GLY A 173 21.16 5.57 -5.55
N ASN A 174 20.02 4.90 -5.76
CA ASN A 174 19.33 4.88 -7.05
C ASN A 174 17.88 5.36 -6.99
N PHE A 175 17.44 5.79 -5.84
CA PHE A 175 16.10 6.32 -5.59
C PHE A 175 15.85 7.62 -6.37
N HIS A 176 14.81 7.60 -7.21
CA HIS A 176 14.38 8.74 -8.02
C HIS A 176 12.87 8.92 -7.98
N TRP A 177 12.37 9.55 -6.93
CA TRP A 177 10.92 9.70 -6.67
C TRP A 177 10.09 10.24 -7.85
N THR A 178 10.72 10.93 -8.82
CA THR A 178 10.05 11.45 -10.04
C THR A 178 10.02 10.46 -11.20
N SER A 179 10.51 9.24 -11.03
CA SER A 179 10.73 8.27 -12.11
C SER A 179 10.12 6.90 -11.84
N ALA A 180 9.16 6.82 -10.91
CA ALA A 180 8.46 5.59 -10.56
C ALA A 180 7.99 4.79 -11.78
N TRP A 181 8.12 3.46 -11.72
CA TRP A 181 7.83 2.56 -12.82
C TRP A 181 7.18 1.27 -12.31
N LEU A 182 6.23 0.73 -13.07
CA LEU A 182 5.68 -0.61 -12.87
C LEU A 182 6.34 -1.55 -13.88
N PRO A 183 7.15 -2.55 -13.44
CA PRO A 183 7.81 -3.46 -14.37
C PRO A 183 6.81 -4.31 -15.18
N ASP A 184 7.22 -4.74 -16.38
CA ASP A 184 6.34 -5.51 -17.27
C ASP A 184 5.78 -6.78 -16.61
N TRP A 185 6.60 -7.48 -15.80
CA TRP A 185 6.16 -8.68 -15.10
C TRP A 185 5.06 -8.39 -14.06
N GLU A 186 5.05 -7.21 -13.44
CA GLU A 186 4.02 -6.79 -12.49
C GLU A 186 2.73 -6.39 -13.22
N LEU A 187 2.83 -5.70 -14.36
CA LEU A 187 1.69 -5.42 -15.22
C LEU A 187 1.03 -6.71 -15.72
N GLU A 188 1.82 -7.70 -16.15
CA GLU A 188 1.32 -9.02 -16.51
C GLU A 188 0.69 -9.76 -15.31
N TRP A 189 1.27 -9.61 -14.12
CA TRP A 189 0.71 -10.17 -12.89
C TRP A 189 -0.62 -9.51 -12.53
N LEU A 190 -0.70 -8.17 -12.62
CA LEU A 190 -1.93 -7.41 -12.39
C LEU A 190 -3.07 -7.88 -13.30
N ASP A 191 -2.80 -8.05 -14.59
CA ASP A 191 -3.80 -8.53 -15.56
C ASP A 191 -4.30 -9.93 -15.18
N ARG A 192 -3.40 -10.87 -14.85
CA ARG A 192 -3.75 -12.22 -14.38
C ARG A 192 -4.54 -12.22 -13.07
N GLU A 193 -4.17 -11.35 -12.11
CA GLU A 193 -4.89 -11.23 -10.83
C GLU A 193 -6.32 -10.74 -11.04
N LEU A 194 -6.50 -9.76 -11.91
CA LEU A 194 -7.82 -9.22 -12.26
C LEU A 194 -8.67 -10.25 -13.02
N ASP A 195 -8.07 -11.02 -13.94
CA ASP A 195 -8.74 -12.12 -14.60
C ASP A 195 -9.19 -13.20 -13.61
N SER A 196 -8.31 -13.54 -12.64
CA SER A 196 -8.59 -14.53 -11.60
C SER A 196 -9.66 -14.09 -10.61
N ALA A 197 -9.88 -12.77 -10.47
CA ALA A 197 -10.91 -12.21 -9.60
C ALA A 197 -12.34 -12.55 -10.05
N ALA A 198 -12.52 -13.02 -11.30
CA ALA A 198 -13.75 -13.66 -11.79
C ALA A 198 -15.05 -12.91 -11.43
N GLY A 199 -15.01 -11.58 -11.47
CA GLY A 199 -16.17 -10.72 -11.16
C GLY A 199 -16.29 -10.29 -9.70
N GLU A 200 -15.32 -10.56 -8.85
CA GLU A 200 -15.20 -9.96 -7.51
C GLU A 200 -15.00 -8.44 -7.64
N PRO A 201 -15.71 -7.61 -6.86
CA PRO A 201 -15.42 -6.18 -6.80
C PRO A 201 -13.99 -5.98 -6.29
N THR A 202 -13.21 -5.15 -6.99
CA THR A 202 -11.77 -5.03 -6.77
C THR A 202 -11.38 -3.61 -6.38
N LEU A 203 -10.50 -3.50 -5.38
CA LEU A 203 -9.83 -2.28 -4.93
C LEU A 203 -8.34 -2.43 -5.21
N VAL A 204 -7.71 -1.38 -5.72
CA VAL A 204 -6.27 -1.34 -6.01
C VAL A 204 -5.62 -0.30 -5.11
N PHE A 205 -4.43 -0.61 -4.60
CA PHE A 205 -3.65 0.23 -3.71
C PHE A 205 -2.24 0.39 -4.29
N VAL A 206 -1.76 1.59 -4.35
CA VAL A 206 -0.41 1.93 -4.84
C VAL A 206 0.01 3.25 -4.23
N HIS A 207 1.29 3.46 -3.98
CA HIS A 207 1.73 4.72 -3.39
C HIS A 207 1.67 5.85 -4.43
N GLN A 208 2.40 5.74 -5.53
CA GLN A 208 2.47 6.79 -6.55
C GLN A 208 1.21 6.83 -7.42
N MET A 209 0.89 8.01 -7.93
CA MET A 209 -0.32 8.23 -8.70
C MET A 209 -0.34 7.52 -10.05
N LEU A 210 -1.49 6.94 -10.43
CA LEU A 210 -1.73 6.33 -11.74
C LEU A 210 -2.56 7.21 -12.69
N ASP A 211 -3.23 8.24 -12.19
CA ASP A 211 -4.17 9.06 -12.95
C ASP A 211 -3.47 10.09 -13.88
N HIS A 212 -2.64 9.58 -14.79
CA HIS A 212 -1.90 10.30 -15.81
C HIS A 212 -2.75 11.20 -16.71
N PHE A 213 -4.05 11.03 -16.68
CA PHE A 213 -5.06 11.77 -17.45
C PHE A 213 -5.60 13.00 -16.70
N SER A 214 -5.12 13.27 -15.49
CA SER A 214 -5.49 14.41 -14.66
C SER A 214 -4.47 15.56 -14.79
N ASP A 215 -4.82 16.74 -14.23
CA ASP A 215 -3.97 17.93 -14.30
C ASP A 215 -2.86 17.97 -13.22
N VAL A 216 -2.51 16.82 -12.64
CA VAL A 216 -1.40 16.73 -11.67
C VAL A 216 -0.04 16.76 -12.37
N SER A 217 1.00 17.14 -11.61
CA SER A 217 2.37 17.11 -12.13
C SER A 217 2.76 15.69 -12.55
N SER A 218 3.29 15.57 -13.76
CA SER A 218 3.78 14.27 -14.26
C SER A 218 4.93 13.67 -13.43
N GLN A 219 5.54 14.45 -12.53
CA GLN A 219 6.56 13.96 -11.60
C GLN A 219 5.97 13.10 -10.48
N LEU A 220 4.68 13.26 -10.18
CA LEU A 220 3.96 12.49 -9.16
C LEU A 220 3.34 11.21 -9.70
N VAL A 221 3.31 11.06 -11.02
CA VAL A 221 2.63 9.97 -11.71
C VAL A 221 3.65 8.93 -12.17
N VAL A 222 3.33 7.64 -11.96
CA VAL A 222 4.09 6.51 -12.50
C VAL A 222 4.31 6.69 -14.00
N ARG A 223 5.53 6.55 -14.49
CA ARG A 223 5.90 6.90 -15.88
C ARG A 223 5.16 6.08 -16.93
N ASN A 224 4.90 4.81 -16.64
CA ASN A 224 4.10 3.93 -17.48
C ASN A 224 2.69 3.68 -16.91
N ALA A 225 2.15 4.61 -16.13
CA ALA A 225 0.76 4.55 -15.65
C ALA A 225 -0.28 4.29 -16.76
N PRO A 226 -0.11 4.80 -18.02
CA PRO A 226 -1.04 4.45 -19.10
C PRO A 226 -1.24 2.94 -19.30
N ASP A 227 -0.20 2.12 -19.12
CA ASP A 227 -0.28 0.68 -19.29
C ASP A 227 -1.10 0.03 -18.17
N ALA A 228 -0.85 0.42 -16.91
CA ALA A 228 -1.62 -0.04 -15.75
C ALA A 228 -3.09 0.40 -15.86
N VAL A 229 -3.35 1.66 -16.20
CA VAL A 229 -4.72 2.19 -16.36
C VAL A 229 -5.46 1.44 -17.46
N ALA A 230 -4.81 1.14 -18.60
CA ALA A 230 -5.41 0.36 -19.66
C ALA A 230 -5.78 -1.08 -19.22
N ILE A 231 -4.99 -1.68 -18.34
CA ILE A 231 -5.32 -2.97 -17.72
C ILE A 231 -6.55 -2.82 -16.83
N LEU A 232 -6.55 -1.85 -15.89
CA LEU A 232 -7.65 -1.63 -14.96
C LEU A 232 -8.99 -1.37 -15.69
N GLU A 233 -8.96 -0.59 -16.78
CA GLU A 233 -10.16 -0.24 -17.54
C GLU A 233 -10.80 -1.44 -18.28
N ARG A 234 -10.01 -2.47 -18.60
CA ARG A 234 -10.54 -3.72 -19.20
C ARG A 234 -11.34 -4.56 -18.20
N HIS A 235 -11.16 -4.33 -16.90
CA HIS A 235 -11.78 -5.11 -15.83
C HIS A 235 -12.91 -4.32 -15.14
N PRO A 236 -14.18 -4.56 -15.52
CA PRO A 236 -15.30 -3.71 -15.11
C PRO A 236 -15.60 -3.74 -13.59
N LYS A 237 -15.00 -4.66 -12.85
CA LYS A 237 -15.18 -4.81 -11.40
C LYS A 237 -14.16 -4.04 -10.58
N VAL A 238 -13.18 -3.40 -11.21
CA VAL A 238 -12.31 -2.44 -10.51
C VAL A 238 -13.13 -1.21 -10.16
N LEU A 239 -13.21 -0.92 -8.86
CA LEU A 239 -14.03 0.17 -8.31
C LEU A 239 -13.21 1.43 -8.04
N ALA A 240 -12.05 1.26 -7.44
CA ALA A 240 -11.19 2.37 -7.04
C ALA A 240 -9.71 1.99 -7.03
N VAL A 241 -8.88 3.00 -7.22
CA VAL A 241 -7.44 3.04 -6.95
C VAL A 241 -7.22 4.02 -5.80
N PHE A 242 -6.63 3.56 -4.71
CA PHE A 242 -6.27 4.35 -3.54
C PHE A 242 -4.77 4.62 -3.55
N GLN A 243 -4.38 5.89 -3.39
CA GLN A 243 -3.03 6.40 -3.63
C GLN A 243 -2.58 7.34 -2.51
N GLY A 244 -1.25 7.52 -2.37
CA GLY A 244 -0.59 8.52 -1.54
C GLY A 244 0.26 9.49 -2.38
N HIS A 245 1.50 9.76 -1.93
CA HIS A 245 2.54 10.49 -2.64
C HIS A 245 2.28 11.99 -2.88
N HIS A 246 1.08 12.38 -3.24
CA HIS A 246 0.69 13.77 -3.40
C HIS A 246 0.04 14.30 -2.12
N HIS A 247 0.84 14.86 -1.22
CA HIS A 247 0.44 15.26 0.13
C HIS A 247 -0.79 16.15 0.24
N PRO A 248 -1.11 17.05 -0.72
CA PRO A 248 -2.38 17.77 -0.67
C PRO A 248 -3.63 16.90 -0.89
N GLY A 249 -3.43 15.63 -1.29
CA GLY A 249 -4.52 14.78 -1.73
C GLY A 249 -5.09 15.20 -3.09
N PHE A 250 -5.73 14.26 -3.77
CA PHE A 250 -6.35 14.50 -5.07
C PHE A 250 -7.53 13.56 -5.32
N TYR A 251 -8.33 13.87 -6.31
CA TYR A 251 -9.38 12.99 -6.80
C TYR A 251 -9.60 13.15 -8.28
N SER A 252 -9.65 12.04 -8.98
CA SER A 252 -10.10 11.98 -10.36
C SER A 252 -10.96 10.70 -10.58
N ALA A 253 -11.62 10.61 -11.73
CA ALA A 253 -12.36 9.42 -12.11
C ALA A 253 -12.28 9.21 -13.61
N ARG A 254 -12.12 7.95 -14.04
CA ARG A 254 -12.08 7.59 -15.46
C ARG A 254 -12.65 6.17 -15.65
N ALA A 255 -13.41 5.96 -16.70
CA ALA A 255 -14.06 4.69 -17.04
C ALA A 255 -14.86 4.07 -15.86
N GLY A 256 -15.37 4.90 -14.95
CA GLY A 256 -16.10 4.48 -13.75
C GLY A 256 -15.19 3.95 -12.64
N ILE A 257 -13.88 4.10 -12.73
CA ILE A 257 -12.91 3.84 -11.66
C ILE A 257 -12.62 5.17 -10.95
N HIS A 258 -12.68 5.15 -9.61
CA HIS A 258 -12.33 6.29 -8.76
C HIS A 258 -10.84 6.23 -8.41
N TYR A 259 -10.09 7.30 -8.67
CA TYR A 259 -8.70 7.46 -8.26
C TYR A 259 -8.67 8.44 -7.10
N VAL A 260 -8.34 7.95 -5.92
CA VAL A 260 -8.37 8.73 -4.67
C VAL A 260 -6.97 8.78 -4.09
N THR A 261 -6.36 9.95 -4.11
CA THR A 261 -5.10 10.21 -3.43
C THR A 261 -5.40 10.84 -2.07
N PHE A 262 -4.95 10.18 -1.00
CA PHE A 262 -5.13 10.68 0.36
C PHE A 262 -4.07 11.75 0.68
N PRO A 263 -4.41 12.76 1.49
CA PRO A 263 -3.42 13.72 1.96
C PRO A 263 -2.45 13.09 2.93
N GLY A 264 -1.18 13.55 2.86
CA GLY A 264 -0.11 13.05 3.72
C GLY A 264 -0.30 13.45 5.18
N ILE A 265 -0.20 12.50 6.09
CA ILE A 265 -0.33 12.76 7.54
C ILE A 265 0.80 13.64 8.07
N ILE A 266 1.96 13.67 7.38
CA ILE A 266 3.15 14.43 7.76
C ILE A 266 2.92 15.95 7.82
N GLU A 267 2.00 16.48 7.01
CA GLU A 267 1.84 17.93 6.82
C GLU A 267 1.27 18.63 8.06
N GLY A 268 1.78 19.83 8.34
CA GLY A 268 1.34 20.67 9.44
C GLY A 268 1.73 20.15 10.83
N SER A 269 1.65 21.00 11.85
CA SER A 269 2.02 20.67 13.23
C SER A 269 0.90 19.93 13.97
N TRP A 270 1.27 18.98 14.82
CA TRP A 270 0.36 18.32 15.76
C TRP A 270 0.08 19.23 16.97
N PRO A 271 -1.14 19.24 17.56
CA PRO A 271 -2.33 18.48 17.16
C PRO A 271 -3.24 19.22 16.19
N ALA A 272 -2.83 20.37 15.65
CA ALA A 272 -3.67 21.20 14.79
C ALA A 272 -3.91 20.54 13.42
N HIS A 273 -2.95 19.77 12.93
CA HIS A 273 -2.97 19.14 11.62
C HIS A 273 -2.69 17.63 11.72
N THR A 274 -3.49 16.85 11.03
CA THR A 274 -3.32 15.42 10.78
C THR A 274 -4.17 15.03 9.57
N ALA A 275 -3.91 13.89 8.94
CA ALA A 275 -4.74 13.41 7.83
C ALA A 275 -4.78 11.89 7.84
N TYR A 276 -5.95 11.31 7.99
CA TYR A 276 -6.22 9.87 7.83
C TYR A 276 -7.70 9.66 7.55
N ALA A 277 -8.10 8.46 7.19
CA ALA A 277 -9.48 8.20 6.82
C ALA A 277 -9.97 6.81 7.26
N ILE A 278 -11.27 6.67 7.36
CA ILE A 278 -11.98 5.40 7.37
C ILE A 278 -12.75 5.29 6.06
N VAL A 279 -12.50 4.22 5.32
CA VAL A 279 -13.16 3.93 4.06
C VAL A 279 -14.18 2.83 4.27
N GLU A 280 -15.39 3.04 3.76
CA GLU A 280 -16.45 2.05 3.74
C GLU A 280 -16.87 1.75 2.29
N VAL A 281 -16.75 0.49 1.87
CA VAL A 281 -17.11 0.04 0.52
C VAL A 281 -18.26 -0.92 0.61
N HIS A 282 -19.38 -0.57 -0.01
CA HIS A 282 -20.59 -1.39 -0.02
C HIS A 282 -20.55 -2.45 -1.13
N PRO A 283 -21.21 -3.60 -0.96
CA PRO A 283 -21.27 -4.64 -2.00
C PRO A 283 -21.82 -4.16 -3.34
N GLY A 284 -22.64 -3.09 -3.34
CA GLY A 284 -23.13 -2.42 -4.55
C GLY A 284 -22.12 -1.47 -5.20
N GLY A 285 -20.87 -1.39 -4.70
CA GLY A 285 -19.79 -0.59 -5.25
C GLY A 285 -19.79 0.88 -4.84
N SER A 286 -20.73 1.36 -4.01
CA SER A 286 -20.63 2.71 -3.44
C SER A 286 -19.52 2.76 -2.39
N ILE A 287 -18.82 3.88 -2.35
CA ILE A 287 -17.68 4.13 -1.46
C ILE A 287 -17.95 5.39 -0.66
N ARG A 288 -17.78 5.30 0.65
CA ARG A 288 -17.78 6.43 1.56
C ARG A 288 -16.42 6.54 2.23
N ILE A 289 -15.88 7.74 2.27
CA ILE A 289 -14.65 8.09 2.97
C ILE A 289 -15.03 9.07 4.07
N GLU A 290 -14.78 8.69 5.31
CA GLU A 290 -14.84 9.54 6.48
C GLU A 290 -13.42 10.03 6.77
N GLY A 291 -13.17 11.31 6.48
CA GLY A 291 -11.86 11.94 6.66
C GLY A 291 -11.70 12.51 8.07
N PHE A 292 -10.47 12.53 8.55
CA PHE A 292 -10.09 13.11 9.85
C PHE A 292 -9.00 14.15 9.65
N GLY A 293 -9.11 15.26 10.39
CA GLY A 293 -8.19 16.39 10.27
C GLY A 293 -8.30 17.06 8.89
N ASP A 294 -7.21 17.09 8.16
CA ASP A 294 -7.14 17.72 6.84
C ASP A 294 -7.59 16.79 5.70
N CYS A 295 -7.96 15.54 6.01
CA CYS A 295 -8.52 14.62 5.02
C CYS A 295 -10.02 14.92 4.78
N PRO A 296 -10.46 15.20 3.55
CA PRO A 296 -11.86 15.53 3.29
C PRO A 296 -12.75 14.30 3.25
N ASP A 297 -14.00 14.45 3.70
CA ASP A 297 -15.06 13.49 3.45
C ASP A 297 -15.38 13.37 1.95
N ARG A 298 -15.66 12.14 1.50
CA ARG A 298 -16.09 11.89 0.11
C ARG A 298 -17.13 10.77 0.06
N GLU A 299 -17.99 10.83 -0.94
CA GLU A 299 -18.95 9.78 -1.24
C GLU A 299 -19.05 9.57 -2.74
N PHE A 300 -18.90 8.31 -3.16
CA PHE A 300 -18.99 7.91 -4.56
C PHE A 300 -20.10 6.87 -4.73
N ARG A 301 -20.84 7.01 -5.83
CA ARG A 301 -21.86 6.02 -6.18
C ARG A 301 -21.20 4.83 -6.85
N GLY A 302 -21.71 3.64 -6.59
CA GLY A 302 -21.29 2.44 -7.30
C GLY A 302 -21.57 2.55 -8.81
N LYS A 303 -20.82 1.77 -9.60
CA LYS A 303 -21.13 1.59 -11.03
C LYS A 303 -22.55 1.05 -11.15
N ALA A 304 -23.38 1.70 -11.94
CA ALA A 304 -24.74 1.27 -12.24
C ALA A 304 -24.74 -0.03 -13.10
#